data_c0df7d4b91f6e2c1e36ceb3ad1a970c3
#
_entry.id   c0df7d4b91f6e2c1e36ceb3ad1a970c3
#
_cell.length_a   1.000
_cell.length_b   1.000
_cell.length_c   1.000
_cell.angle_alpha   90.00
_cell.angle_beta   90.00
_cell.angle_gamma   90.00
#
_symmetry.space_group_name_H-M   'P 1'
#
loop_
_entity.id
_entity.type
_entity.pdbx_description
1 polymer ?
#
loop_
_entity_poly.entity_id
_entity_poly.type
_entity_poly.pdbx_seq_one_letter_code
_entity_poly.pdbx_strand_id
1 'polypeptide(L)'
;MSRLLAPAFAVLALATLAAGGACRREPASPTDGPPLIRLEPLAGEAELLGDGYLTKRRAIRAPVPSTLSWPIRVPAGGRLETHLSFARPLRAAAARLACRVRVGVGEPGASEPATVVDRRMEPHGPWEAYLADLDPWRDQEVQLSLSVDCSSGEGKRTWSDGVRWSVPVISRPRRSGVVNVLLLTVDTLRADHLSAYGYPRRTSPNIDGLARRGLLFRQAETPQSATWPALTSLHTSLYPSAHGVVWNGHDMPGAAVTLAGLLHARHYSTSAFLSNMKRARHPGFARLTGARAGTQAGDDLEATEAAIDQLRMEQDRPFFLWLHLIGPHAGYNAPAPWATAFVPPGASEVRGELDELVRIRQAGRSLTERDVAHVVGLYDGEVGWVDELVGRVLDALRELDLQGSTLVVFSADHGEDLYEHNQYFFHSPSMYRSSLEVPLIMALPGVLPEGGETDQPASLVDLAPTILSLTGLPVPSSFQGHDLLPGGALPAATDARPLFSETNGRIYGVRADGWRFVFNPEDYTPGAPGGAYPIERVELYDLSRDPREQRNVAAEHPKRVEALTAEITAWRDRDLRPDVPSQEIDPETLEELRALGYVFE
;
A
#
# COMPACT_ATOMS: atom_id res chain seq x y z
N MET A 1 39.14 29.46 -51.21
CA MET A 1 39.59 30.66 -50.47
C MET A 1 38.87 30.72 -49.17
N SER A 2 39.55 30.30 -48.14
CA SER A 2 39.88 31.04 -46.91
C SER A 2 38.69 31.12 -45.94
N ARG A 3 38.68 30.26 -44.89
CA ARG A 3 39.21 30.49 -43.51
C ARG A 3 38.32 31.48 -42.73
N LEU A 4 37.85 31.27 -41.52
CA LEU A 4 38.59 30.90 -40.30
C LEU A 4 37.59 30.50 -39.17
N LEU A 5 38.05 29.60 -38.34
CA LEU A 5 37.60 29.23 -37.02
C LEU A 5 37.58 30.39 -36.02
N ALA A 6 36.64 30.39 -35.08
CA ALA A 6 36.76 31.12 -33.84
C ALA A 6 36.49 30.18 -32.64
N PRO A 7 37.25 30.26 -31.55
CA PRO A 7 37.15 29.33 -30.43
C PRO A 7 36.12 29.80 -29.39
N ALA A 8 35.47 28.82 -28.81
CA ALA A 8 34.61 28.98 -27.63
C ALA A 8 35.46 29.26 -26.39
N PHE A 9 35.26 30.40 -25.75
CA PHE A 9 35.71 30.64 -24.38
C PHE A 9 34.66 30.12 -23.40
N ALA A 10 35.02 29.07 -22.68
CA ALA A 10 34.30 28.64 -21.48
C ALA A 10 34.63 29.63 -20.36
N VAL A 11 33.64 30.41 -19.96
CA VAL A 11 33.70 31.19 -18.72
C VAL A 11 33.25 30.30 -17.60
N LEU A 12 34.18 29.86 -16.78
CA LEU A 12 33.94 29.17 -15.53
C LEU A 12 33.47 30.21 -14.50
N ALA A 13 32.15 30.37 -14.38
CA ALA A 13 31.57 31.13 -13.27
C ALA A 13 31.57 30.24 -12.04
N LEU A 14 32.50 30.48 -11.10
CA LEU A 14 32.36 29.99 -9.73
C LEU A 14 31.16 30.71 -9.09
N ALA A 15 30.02 30.04 -9.11
CA ALA A 15 28.91 30.41 -8.27
C ALA A 15 29.18 29.87 -6.85
N THR A 16 29.53 30.77 -5.95
CA THR A 16 29.45 30.51 -4.51
C THR A 16 28.00 30.20 -4.17
N LEU A 17 27.69 28.91 -4.01
CA LEU A 17 26.39 28.42 -3.51
C LEU A 17 26.25 28.82 -2.03
N ALA A 18 25.61 29.96 -1.80
CA ALA A 18 24.97 30.20 -0.52
C ALA A 18 23.84 29.18 -0.38
N ALA A 19 24.01 28.24 0.56
CA ALA A 19 23.01 27.23 0.89
C ALA A 19 21.82 27.91 1.59
N GLY A 20 20.97 28.57 0.84
CA GLY A 20 19.66 29.05 1.26
C GLY A 20 18.62 28.02 0.86
N GLY A 21 18.28 27.10 1.75
CA GLY A 21 17.13 26.23 1.57
C GLY A 21 15.86 27.09 1.55
N ALA A 22 15.39 27.43 0.36
CA ALA A 22 14.17 28.22 0.19
C ALA A 22 12.97 27.34 0.53
N CYS A 23 12.10 27.78 1.47
CA CYS A 23 10.72 27.33 1.53
C CYS A 23 10.05 27.57 0.18
N ARG A 24 9.93 26.55 -0.65
CA ARG A 24 9.11 26.65 -1.86
C ARG A 24 7.64 26.68 -1.44
N ARG A 25 7.04 27.83 -1.60
CA ARG A 25 5.60 28.03 -1.52
C ARG A 25 5.04 27.75 -2.91
N GLU A 26 4.41 26.59 -3.10
CA GLU A 26 3.53 26.41 -4.27
C GLU A 26 2.26 27.25 -4.07
N PRO A 27 1.71 27.86 -5.13
CA PRO A 27 0.46 28.59 -5.02
C PRO A 27 -0.66 27.62 -4.58
N ALA A 28 -1.34 27.96 -3.51
CA ALA A 28 -2.44 27.18 -2.98
C ALA A 28 -3.56 27.09 -4.03
N SER A 29 -3.95 25.86 -4.37
CA SER A 29 -5.20 25.59 -5.08
C SER A 29 -6.38 25.87 -4.13
N PRO A 30 -7.56 26.30 -4.62
CA PRO A 30 -8.74 26.55 -3.77
C PRO A 30 -9.19 25.33 -2.96
N THR A 31 -8.77 24.14 -3.34
CA THR A 31 -9.07 22.85 -2.69
C THR A 31 -7.98 22.42 -1.71
N ASP A 32 -6.87 23.18 -1.59
CA ASP A 32 -5.76 22.76 -0.76
C ASP A 32 -6.10 22.89 0.74
N GLY A 33 -5.91 21.79 1.45
CA GLY A 33 -5.84 21.80 2.91
C GLY A 33 -4.73 22.71 3.42
N PRO A 34 -4.54 22.83 4.75
CA PRO A 34 -3.48 23.66 5.31
C PRO A 34 -2.14 23.17 4.74
N PRO A 35 -1.30 24.05 4.17
CA PRO A 35 -0.04 23.61 3.60
C PRO A 35 0.82 22.99 4.70
N LEU A 36 1.23 21.74 4.48
CA LEU A 36 2.35 21.17 5.20
C LEU A 36 3.61 21.83 4.64
N ILE A 37 4.34 22.54 5.46
CA ILE A 37 5.65 23.07 5.08
C ILE A 37 6.64 21.92 5.33
N ARG A 38 7.12 21.31 4.26
CA ARG A 38 8.23 20.36 4.33
C ARG A 38 9.50 21.12 4.16
N LEU A 39 10.39 20.95 5.12
CA LEU A 39 11.73 21.48 5.04
C LEU A 39 12.57 20.50 4.23
N GLU A 40 12.37 20.52 2.92
CA GLU A 40 13.19 19.69 2.04
C GLU A 40 14.61 20.21 2.09
N PRO A 41 15.62 19.37 2.39
CA PRO A 41 16.99 19.69 2.06
C PRO A 41 17.11 19.81 0.55
N LEU A 42 18.22 20.32 0.08
CA LEU A 42 18.56 20.43 -1.33
C LEU A 42 18.05 19.20 -2.11
N ALA A 43 17.35 19.44 -3.19
CA ALA A 43 16.71 18.41 -3.98
C ALA A 43 17.68 17.24 -4.28
N GLY A 44 17.38 16.05 -3.78
CA GLY A 44 18.19 14.86 -3.97
C GLY A 44 18.85 14.27 -2.71
N GLU A 45 18.87 14.98 -1.58
CA GLU A 45 19.55 14.48 -0.38
C GLU A 45 18.68 13.62 0.56
N ALA A 46 17.36 13.61 0.38
CA ALA A 46 16.46 12.81 1.21
C ALA A 46 16.20 11.45 0.57
N GLU A 47 16.59 10.40 1.26
CA GLU A 47 16.41 9.01 0.88
C GLU A 47 15.39 8.31 1.79
N LEU A 48 14.79 7.21 1.33
CA LEU A 48 13.99 6.36 2.19
C LEU A 48 14.92 5.49 3.05
N LEU A 49 15.18 5.93 4.26
CA LEU A 49 16.12 5.31 5.19
C LEU A 49 15.40 4.53 6.28
N GLY A 50 15.86 3.31 6.54
CA GLY A 50 15.39 2.49 7.66
C GLY A 50 16.11 2.83 8.98
N ASP A 51 15.47 2.59 10.11
CA ASP A 51 16.04 2.71 11.45
C ASP A 51 16.87 1.48 11.88
N GLY A 52 16.97 0.50 10.97
CA GLY A 52 17.52 -0.84 11.28
C GLY A 52 16.50 -1.75 11.96
N TYR A 53 15.28 -1.28 12.13
CA TYR A 53 14.06 -2.02 12.40
C TYR A 53 13.24 -2.05 11.10
N LEU A 54 11.91 -2.11 11.17
CA LEU A 54 11.07 -2.21 9.97
C LEU A 54 10.51 -0.88 9.47
N THR A 55 10.70 0.20 10.23
CA THR A 55 10.20 1.52 9.82
C THR A 55 11.20 2.20 8.90
N LYS A 56 10.76 2.58 7.71
CA LYS A 56 11.50 3.43 6.78
C LYS A 56 10.86 4.81 6.73
N ARG A 57 11.69 5.86 6.73
CA ARG A 57 11.26 7.25 6.62
C ARG A 57 12.07 7.97 5.56
N ARG A 58 11.45 8.91 4.86
CA ARG A 58 12.18 9.85 4.04
C ARG A 58 13.03 10.72 4.95
N ALA A 59 14.35 10.62 4.83
CA ALA A 59 15.28 11.16 5.80
C ALA A 59 16.60 11.58 5.20
N ILE A 60 17.33 12.39 5.96
CA ILE A 60 18.66 12.92 5.65
C ILE A 60 19.67 12.23 6.57
N ARG A 61 20.79 11.83 6.02
CA ARG A 61 21.96 11.41 6.82
C ARG A 61 22.73 12.63 7.31
N ALA A 62 23.10 12.63 8.57
CA ALA A 62 23.89 13.70 9.14
C ALA A 62 25.01 13.16 10.05
N PRO A 63 26.17 13.83 10.10
CA PRO A 63 27.21 13.47 11.07
C PRO A 63 26.76 13.76 12.51
N VAL A 64 27.51 13.28 13.48
CA VAL A 64 27.37 13.61 14.89
C VAL A 64 28.71 14.18 15.38
N PRO A 65 28.73 15.36 16.00
CA PRO A 65 27.63 16.30 16.17
C PRO A 65 27.21 16.97 14.87
N SER A 66 25.95 17.37 14.79
CA SER A 66 25.46 18.15 13.66
C SER A 66 24.33 19.08 14.06
N THR A 67 24.17 20.14 13.27
CA THR A 67 23.03 21.04 13.31
C THR A 67 22.56 21.27 11.88
N LEU A 68 21.32 20.89 11.61
CA LEU A 68 20.63 21.20 10.36
C LEU A 68 19.74 22.42 10.63
N SER A 69 19.69 23.37 9.72
CA SER A 69 18.85 24.56 9.94
C SER A 69 18.22 25.07 8.63
N TRP A 70 17.02 25.64 8.78
CA TRP A 70 16.22 26.17 7.67
C TRP A 70 15.59 27.50 8.06
N PRO A 71 15.62 28.51 7.20
CA PRO A 71 14.78 29.68 7.32
C PRO A 71 13.34 29.27 6.99
N ILE A 72 12.39 29.60 7.87
CA ILE A 72 10.97 29.27 7.69
C ILE A 72 10.12 30.46 8.08
N ARG A 73 8.94 30.59 7.44
CA ARG A 73 7.84 31.39 7.97
C ARG A 73 6.87 30.48 8.69
N VAL A 74 6.68 30.70 9.97
CA VAL A 74 5.82 29.88 10.80
C VAL A 74 4.35 30.18 10.50
N PRO A 75 3.54 29.20 10.08
CA PRO A 75 2.12 29.44 9.88
C PRO A 75 1.38 29.52 11.21
N ALA A 76 0.21 30.16 11.24
CA ALA A 76 -0.66 30.18 12.42
C ALA A 76 -1.05 28.75 12.82
N GLY A 77 -0.90 28.42 14.11
CA GLY A 77 -1.10 27.06 14.64
C GLY A 77 -0.02 26.06 14.18
N GLY A 78 1.15 26.53 13.78
CA GLY A 78 2.24 25.70 13.27
C GLY A 78 2.75 24.70 14.30
N ARG A 79 2.80 23.43 13.93
CA ARG A 79 3.36 22.32 14.72
C ARG A 79 4.45 21.61 13.92
N LEU A 80 5.64 21.50 14.51
CA LEU A 80 6.75 20.75 13.93
C LEU A 80 6.65 19.28 14.32
N GLU A 81 6.91 18.42 13.35
CA GLU A 81 7.22 17.00 13.56
C GLU A 81 8.49 16.63 12.81
N THR A 82 9.39 15.96 13.48
CA THR A 82 10.56 15.29 12.91
C THR A 82 10.90 14.06 13.72
N HIS A 83 11.67 13.16 13.13
CA HIS A 83 12.11 11.94 13.80
C HIS A 83 13.61 11.77 13.63
N LEU A 84 14.24 11.11 14.58
CA LEU A 84 15.65 10.79 14.52
C LEU A 84 15.87 9.31 14.80
N SER A 85 16.79 8.70 14.06
CA SER A 85 17.32 7.35 14.34
C SER A 85 18.82 7.31 14.14
N PHE A 86 19.48 6.27 14.70
CA PHE A 86 20.92 6.06 14.54
C PHE A 86 21.22 5.01 13.47
N ALA A 87 22.35 5.16 12.78
CA ALA A 87 22.83 4.17 11.84
C ALA A 87 23.25 2.86 12.55
N ARG A 88 23.04 1.71 11.89
CA ARG A 88 23.32 0.37 12.46
C ARG A 88 24.70 0.18 13.11
N PRO A 89 25.83 0.73 12.56
CA PRO A 89 27.16 0.52 13.13
C PRO A 89 27.36 1.07 14.55
N LEU A 90 26.54 2.01 14.98
CA LEU A 90 26.63 2.60 16.32
C LEU A 90 26.10 1.69 17.43
N ARG A 91 25.32 0.65 17.08
CA ARG A 91 24.72 -0.26 18.08
C ARG A 91 25.73 -0.99 18.97
N ALA A 92 26.87 -1.40 18.42
CA ALA A 92 27.89 -2.14 19.17
C ALA A 92 28.78 -1.25 20.05
N ALA A 93 29.01 0.00 19.62
CA ALA A 93 29.84 0.98 20.35
C ALA A 93 29.02 1.88 21.32
N ALA A 94 27.69 1.84 21.19
CA ALA A 94 26.79 2.85 21.72
C ALA A 94 26.37 2.64 23.19
N ALA A 95 26.62 1.49 23.79
CA ALA A 95 26.12 1.13 25.14
C ALA A 95 26.59 2.06 26.29
N ARG A 96 27.38 3.08 25.98
CA ARG A 96 27.89 4.08 26.97
C ARG A 96 27.78 5.52 26.49
N LEU A 97 27.02 5.80 25.45
CA LEU A 97 26.87 7.13 24.88
C LEU A 97 25.56 7.77 25.33
N ALA A 98 25.62 9.03 25.76
CA ALA A 98 24.46 9.86 25.96
C ALA A 98 24.38 10.89 24.83
N CYS A 99 23.29 10.83 24.04
CA CYS A 99 23.03 11.82 23.00
C CYS A 99 22.00 12.84 23.48
N ARG A 100 22.20 14.09 23.11
CA ARG A 100 21.27 15.18 23.37
C ARG A 100 20.76 15.72 22.06
N VAL A 101 19.46 15.71 21.92
CA VAL A 101 18.74 16.19 20.73
C VAL A 101 18.01 17.47 21.08
N ARG A 102 18.20 18.52 20.28
CA ARG A 102 17.53 19.81 20.48
C ARG A 102 16.86 20.28 19.21
N VAL A 103 15.69 20.88 19.39
CA VAL A 103 15.02 21.70 18.37
C VAL A 103 15.07 23.14 18.85
N GLY A 104 15.61 24.02 18.03
CA GLY A 104 15.73 25.45 18.32
C GLY A 104 14.99 26.29 17.28
N VAL A 105 14.41 27.40 17.73
CA VAL A 105 13.73 28.40 16.92
C VAL A 105 14.28 29.78 17.30
N GLY A 106 14.77 30.55 16.36
CA GLY A 106 15.34 31.87 16.62
C GLY A 106 15.26 32.78 15.40
N GLU A 107 15.64 34.05 15.57
CA GLU A 107 15.78 34.95 14.43
C GLU A 107 16.87 34.47 13.45
N PRO A 108 16.74 34.74 12.16
CA PRO A 108 17.78 34.43 11.19
C PRO A 108 19.12 35.06 11.60
N GLY A 109 20.14 34.22 11.81
CA GLY A 109 21.46 34.65 12.25
C GLY A 109 21.67 34.76 13.78
N ALA A 110 20.67 34.42 14.59
CA ALA A 110 20.83 34.39 16.05
C ALA A 110 21.85 33.33 16.47
N SER A 111 22.76 33.69 17.37
CA SER A 111 23.79 32.78 17.92
C SER A 111 23.18 31.73 18.87
N GLU A 112 22.08 32.06 19.52
CA GLU A 112 21.38 31.17 20.47
C GLU A 112 19.88 31.16 20.17
N PRO A 113 19.36 30.13 19.44
CA PRO A 113 17.95 29.98 19.25
C PRO A 113 17.25 29.53 20.55
N ALA A 114 16.00 29.95 20.73
CA ALA A 114 15.16 29.44 21.79
C ALA A 114 14.98 27.93 21.62
N THR A 115 15.33 27.16 22.65
CA THR A 115 15.19 25.70 22.60
C THR A 115 13.74 25.30 22.91
N VAL A 116 13.05 24.72 21.96
CA VAL A 116 11.66 24.24 22.06
C VAL A 116 11.58 22.76 22.43
N VAL A 117 12.59 21.99 22.05
CA VAL A 117 12.77 20.59 22.47
C VAL A 117 14.21 20.39 22.93
N ASP A 118 14.38 19.77 24.06
CA ASP A 118 15.67 19.33 24.59
C ASP A 118 15.51 17.98 25.28
N ARG A 119 15.97 16.92 24.61
CA ARG A 119 15.82 15.55 25.11
C ARG A 119 17.15 14.81 25.08
N ARG A 120 17.32 13.91 26.05
CA ARG A 120 18.34 12.88 25.99
C ARG A 120 17.77 11.67 25.28
N MET A 121 18.58 11.08 24.42
CA MET A 121 18.27 9.91 23.61
C MET A 121 19.36 8.86 23.77
N GLU A 122 18.98 7.61 23.87
CA GLU A 122 19.93 6.50 23.75
C GLU A 122 20.23 6.24 22.28
N PRO A 123 21.51 6.04 21.89
CA PRO A 123 21.91 5.94 20.49
C PRO A 123 21.58 4.57 19.86
N HIS A 124 20.47 3.98 20.25
CA HIS A 124 19.94 2.71 19.72
C HIS A 124 18.42 2.72 19.89
N GLY A 125 17.72 2.29 18.88
CA GLY A 125 16.26 2.22 18.93
C GLY A 125 15.60 2.55 17.60
N PRO A 126 14.27 2.41 17.55
CA PRO A 126 13.47 2.83 16.41
C PRO A 126 13.51 4.35 16.23
N TRP A 127 12.87 4.84 15.17
CA TRP A 127 12.67 6.27 14.98
C TRP A 127 11.97 6.90 16.19
N GLU A 128 12.61 7.89 16.80
CA GLU A 128 12.05 8.65 17.91
C GLU A 128 11.48 9.97 17.41
N ALA A 129 10.23 10.28 17.79
CA ALA A 129 9.51 11.48 17.36
C ALA A 129 9.87 12.69 18.22
N TYR A 130 10.09 13.84 17.57
CA TYR A 130 10.29 15.15 18.17
C TYR A 130 9.21 16.10 17.67
N LEU A 131 8.33 16.51 18.56
CA LEU A 131 7.20 17.40 18.31
C LEU A 131 7.43 18.73 19.01
N ALA A 132 7.12 19.83 18.34
CA ALA A 132 7.19 21.17 18.93
C ALA A 132 6.03 22.04 18.45
N ASP A 133 5.43 22.81 19.37
CA ASP A 133 4.51 23.87 19.05
C ASP A 133 5.30 25.10 18.59
N LEU A 134 5.02 25.59 17.40
CA LEU A 134 5.64 26.77 16.80
C LEU A 134 4.73 27.99 16.80
N ASP A 135 3.49 27.89 17.28
CA ASP A 135 2.52 29.01 17.27
C ASP A 135 3.00 30.28 18.00
N PRO A 136 3.89 30.21 19.02
CA PRO A 136 4.50 31.41 19.59
C PRO A 136 5.25 32.30 18.58
N TRP A 137 5.71 31.74 17.48
CA TRP A 137 6.40 32.45 16.37
C TRP A 137 5.49 32.63 15.14
N ARG A 138 4.17 32.54 15.30
CA ARG A 138 3.20 32.68 14.21
C ARG A 138 3.48 33.92 13.37
N ASP A 139 3.44 33.72 12.03
CA ASP A 139 3.65 34.73 11.01
C ASP A 139 5.05 35.37 10.98
N GLN A 140 5.99 34.90 11.80
CA GLN A 140 7.38 35.35 11.81
C GLN A 140 8.26 34.53 10.86
N GLU A 141 9.30 35.17 10.35
CA GLU A 141 10.41 34.47 9.70
C GLU A 141 11.44 34.10 10.77
N VAL A 142 11.69 32.81 10.90
CA VAL A 142 12.59 32.26 11.92
C VAL A 142 13.57 31.25 11.30
N GLN A 143 14.67 31.01 12.00
CA GLN A 143 15.58 29.92 11.72
C GLN A 143 15.18 28.73 12.60
N LEU A 144 14.67 27.65 12.01
CA LEU A 144 14.48 26.37 12.67
C LEU A 144 15.79 25.60 12.67
N SER A 145 16.18 25.03 13.78
CA SER A 145 17.39 24.21 13.89
C SER A 145 17.11 22.86 14.55
N LEU A 146 17.68 21.79 14.00
CA LEU A 146 17.71 20.45 14.56
C LEU A 146 19.15 20.09 14.87
N SER A 147 19.48 19.84 16.12
CA SER A 147 20.84 19.51 16.52
C SER A 147 20.91 18.21 17.31
N VAL A 148 21.99 17.48 17.10
CA VAL A 148 22.34 16.30 17.86
C VAL A 148 23.81 16.37 18.27
N ASP A 149 24.08 16.11 19.56
CA ASP A 149 25.41 16.03 20.16
C ASP A 149 25.46 14.78 21.02
N CYS A 150 26.51 13.99 20.89
CA CYS A 150 26.69 12.78 21.69
C CYS A 150 28.02 12.84 22.43
N SER A 151 27.98 12.48 23.71
CA SER A 151 29.16 12.42 24.55
C SER A 151 29.29 11.06 25.24
N SER A 152 30.52 10.61 25.45
CA SER A 152 30.86 9.52 26.35
C SER A 152 31.63 10.06 27.57
N GLY A 153 31.80 9.25 28.59
CA GLY A 153 32.67 9.62 29.71
C GLY A 153 34.13 9.97 29.34
N GLU A 154 34.52 9.71 28.08
CA GLU A 154 35.84 10.00 27.50
C GLU A 154 35.86 11.25 26.60
N GLY A 155 34.74 12.00 26.48
CA GLY A 155 34.63 13.22 25.68
C GLY A 155 33.67 13.15 24.49
N LYS A 156 33.63 14.22 23.68
CA LYS A 156 32.79 14.31 22.48
C LYS A 156 33.31 13.36 21.41
N ARG A 157 32.40 12.62 20.77
CA ARG A 157 32.74 11.74 19.67
C ARG A 157 32.10 12.23 18.37
N THR A 158 32.78 12.02 17.25
CA THR A 158 32.34 12.41 15.89
C THR A 158 32.15 11.19 15.01
N TRP A 159 31.07 11.18 14.23
CA TRP A 159 30.77 10.14 13.22
C TRP A 159 30.26 10.77 11.94
N SER A 160 30.77 10.34 10.82
CA SER A 160 30.41 10.90 9.50
C SER A 160 29.02 10.50 9.02
N ASP A 161 28.49 9.38 9.44
CA ASP A 161 27.15 8.85 9.10
C ASP A 161 26.45 8.39 10.38
N GLY A 162 26.30 9.33 11.33
CA GLY A 162 25.89 9.00 12.71
C GLY A 162 24.39 8.90 12.90
N VAL A 163 23.62 9.79 12.30
CA VAL A 163 22.18 9.91 12.50
C VAL A 163 21.42 10.05 11.18
N ARG A 164 20.13 9.77 11.26
CA ARG A 164 19.15 9.96 10.21
C ARG A 164 18.02 10.81 10.75
N TRP A 165 17.85 12.00 10.20
CA TRP A 165 16.73 12.86 10.51
C TRP A 165 15.63 12.63 9.46
N SER A 166 14.39 12.34 9.89
CA SER A 166 13.28 12.44 8.94
C SER A 166 13.15 13.86 8.42
N VAL A 167 12.69 14.04 7.19
CA VAL A 167 12.38 15.37 6.66
C VAL A 167 11.41 16.04 7.63
N PRO A 168 11.78 17.22 8.22
CA PRO A 168 10.89 17.90 9.15
C PRO A 168 9.62 18.40 8.43
N VAL A 169 8.50 18.31 9.11
CA VAL A 169 7.21 18.74 8.62
C VAL A 169 6.61 19.76 9.58
N ILE A 170 6.17 20.90 9.07
CA ILE A 170 5.38 21.87 9.83
C ILE A 170 3.95 21.80 9.33
N SER A 171 3.05 21.36 10.20
CA SER A 171 1.61 21.29 9.95
C SER A 171 0.89 22.45 10.63
N ARG A 172 -0.30 22.78 10.16
CA ARG A 172 -1.30 23.60 10.89
C ARG A 172 -2.57 22.79 11.07
N PRO A 173 -3.48 23.24 11.98
CA PRO A 173 -4.77 22.62 12.16
C PRO A 173 -5.52 22.48 10.83
N ARG A 174 -6.17 21.33 10.65
CA ARG A 174 -6.91 20.99 9.45
C ARG A 174 -8.05 21.97 9.20
N ARG A 175 -8.21 22.41 7.96
CA ARG A 175 -9.41 23.19 7.54
C ARG A 175 -10.60 22.25 7.37
N SER A 176 -11.81 22.76 7.58
CA SER A 176 -13.03 22.04 7.21
C SER A 176 -13.05 21.76 5.70
N GLY A 177 -13.57 20.61 5.31
CA GLY A 177 -13.72 20.21 3.90
C GLY A 177 -12.55 19.44 3.29
N VAL A 178 -11.44 19.22 4.03
CA VAL A 178 -10.35 18.33 3.56
C VAL A 178 -10.68 16.89 3.92
N VAL A 179 -10.67 16.03 2.92
CA VAL A 179 -10.94 14.58 3.06
C VAL A 179 -9.65 13.84 3.36
N ASN A 180 -9.60 13.14 4.49
CA ASN A 180 -8.54 12.16 4.77
C ASN A 180 -8.81 10.86 3.99
N VAL A 181 -7.80 10.03 3.84
CA VAL A 181 -7.93 8.73 3.18
C VAL A 181 -7.39 7.63 4.08
N LEU A 182 -8.24 6.66 4.38
CA LEU A 182 -7.86 5.39 4.99
C LEU A 182 -8.10 4.28 3.98
N LEU A 183 -7.03 3.68 3.49
CA LEU A 183 -7.07 2.51 2.61
C LEU A 183 -6.77 1.27 3.45
N LEU A 184 -7.73 0.35 3.50
CA LEU A 184 -7.62 -0.95 4.16
C LEU A 184 -7.62 -2.03 3.07
N THR A 185 -6.53 -2.77 2.96
CA THR A 185 -6.43 -3.91 2.04
C THR A 185 -6.06 -5.18 2.80
N VAL A 186 -6.56 -6.29 2.33
CA VAL A 186 -6.41 -7.60 2.97
C VAL A 186 -5.92 -8.59 1.91
N ASP A 187 -4.86 -9.32 2.22
CA ASP A 187 -4.29 -10.34 1.32
C ASP A 187 -5.26 -11.52 1.20
N THR A 188 -5.48 -12.02 0.01
CA THR A 188 -6.28 -13.20 -0.35
C THR A 188 -7.73 -13.20 0.14
N LEU A 189 -8.32 -12.05 0.50
CA LEU A 189 -9.68 -12.00 1.01
C LEU A 189 -10.74 -12.08 -0.09
N ARG A 190 -11.51 -13.14 -0.08
CA ARG A 190 -12.63 -13.37 -1.01
C ARG A 190 -13.86 -12.56 -0.62
N ALA A 191 -14.48 -11.91 -1.60
CA ALA A 191 -15.76 -11.21 -1.40
C ALA A 191 -16.87 -12.16 -0.95
N ASP A 192 -16.96 -13.37 -1.54
CA ASP A 192 -17.99 -14.35 -1.26
C ASP A 192 -17.83 -15.09 0.10
N HIS A 193 -16.81 -14.73 0.89
CA HIS A 193 -16.63 -15.14 2.30
C HIS A 193 -16.98 -14.03 3.31
N LEU A 194 -17.52 -12.90 2.84
CA LEU A 194 -18.04 -11.82 3.69
C LEU A 194 -19.56 -11.81 3.75
N SER A 195 -20.14 -11.65 4.94
CA SER A 195 -21.60 -11.64 5.12
C SER A 195 -22.28 -10.48 4.39
N ALA A 196 -21.61 -9.33 4.20
CA ALA A 196 -22.10 -8.23 3.37
C ALA A 196 -22.30 -8.60 1.89
N TYR A 197 -21.59 -9.61 1.41
CA TYR A 197 -21.71 -10.16 0.05
C TYR A 197 -22.62 -11.39 -0.03
N GLY A 198 -23.30 -11.75 1.07
CA GLY A 198 -24.25 -12.85 1.12
C GLY A 198 -23.69 -14.17 1.63
N TYR A 199 -22.46 -14.19 2.19
CA TYR A 199 -21.93 -15.40 2.83
C TYR A 199 -22.79 -15.83 4.00
N PRO A 200 -23.15 -17.13 4.12
CA PRO A 200 -24.08 -17.58 5.15
C PRO A 200 -23.50 -17.59 6.57
N ARG A 201 -22.16 -17.62 6.70
CA ARG A 201 -21.50 -17.51 8.00
C ARG A 201 -21.25 -16.05 8.33
N ARG A 202 -21.39 -15.68 9.60
CA ARG A 202 -21.16 -14.31 10.08
C ARG A 202 -19.68 -14.07 10.36
N THR A 203 -18.89 -14.02 9.32
CA THR A 203 -17.43 -13.85 9.38
C THR A 203 -16.98 -12.41 9.55
N SER A 204 -17.80 -11.40 9.16
CA SER A 204 -17.36 -10.04 8.94
C SER A 204 -18.29 -8.95 9.53
N PRO A 205 -18.70 -9.00 10.81
CA PRO A 205 -19.67 -8.05 11.36
C PRO A 205 -19.23 -6.59 11.37
N ASN A 206 -17.92 -6.28 11.46
CA ASN A 206 -17.38 -4.92 11.42
C ASN A 206 -17.33 -4.39 9.99
N ILE A 207 -16.86 -5.20 9.03
CA ILE A 207 -16.87 -4.90 7.59
C ILE A 207 -18.32 -4.73 7.10
N ASP A 208 -19.27 -5.56 7.55
CA ASP A 208 -20.70 -5.38 7.30
C ASP A 208 -21.20 -4.02 7.84
N GLY A 209 -20.67 -3.62 9.00
CA GLY A 209 -20.93 -2.31 9.58
C GLY A 209 -20.43 -1.17 8.71
N LEU A 210 -19.26 -1.32 8.07
CA LEU A 210 -18.73 -0.37 7.09
C LEU A 210 -19.61 -0.32 5.83
N ALA A 211 -20.02 -1.48 5.29
CA ALA A 211 -20.91 -1.56 4.13
C ALA A 211 -22.25 -0.84 4.38
N ARG A 212 -22.83 -0.98 5.57
CA ARG A 212 -24.05 -0.25 5.93
C ARG A 212 -23.89 1.28 6.01
N ARG A 213 -22.66 1.77 6.17
CA ARG A 213 -22.34 3.21 6.23
C ARG A 213 -21.74 3.75 4.93
N GLY A 214 -21.59 2.92 3.92
CA GLY A 214 -20.94 3.26 2.66
C GLY A 214 -21.63 2.67 1.45
N LEU A 215 -20.90 2.63 0.36
CA LEU A 215 -21.27 2.06 -0.93
C LEU A 215 -20.51 0.75 -1.14
N LEU A 216 -21.25 -0.33 -1.38
CA LEU A 216 -20.71 -1.66 -1.67
C LEU A 216 -20.75 -1.91 -3.19
N PHE A 217 -19.63 -2.28 -3.77
CA PHE A 217 -19.50 -2.72 -5.16
C PHE A 217 -19.58 -4.25 -5.22
N ARG A 218 -20.60 -4.76 -5.91
CA ARG A 218 -20.82 -6.22 -6.00
C ARG A 218 -19.91 -6.91 -7.02
N GLN A 219 -19.29 -6.14 -7.91
CA GLN A 219 -18.52 -6.66 -9.05
C GLN A 219 -17.16 -5.94 -9.12
N ALA A 220 -16.31 -6.17 -8.12
CA ALA A 220 -14.95 -5.66 -8.15
C ALA A 220 -13.94 -6.78 -8.38
N GLU A 221 -12.93 -6.53 -9.23
CA GLU A 221 -11.89 -7.50 -9.56
C GLU A 221 -10.49 -6.89 -9.46
N THR A 222 -9.53 -7.75 -9.14
CA THR A 222 -8.11 -7.43 -9.24
C THR A 222 -7.60 -7.67 -10.67
N PRO A 223 -6.61 -6.89 -11.14
CA PRO A 223 -6.00 -7.15 -12.44
C PRO A 223 -5.05 -8.36 -12.44
N GLN A 224 -4.66 -8.87 -11.27
CA GLN A 224 -3.82 -10.06 -11.14
C GLN A 224 -3.97 -10.70 -9.76
N SER A 225 -3.95 -12.04 -9.70
CA SER A 225 -4.03 -12.84 -8.47
C SER A 225 -2.66 -12.98 -7.76
N ALA A 226 -1.91 -11.89 -7.64
CA ALA A 226 -0.63 -11.86 -6.94
C ALA A 226 -0.45 -10.51 -6.25
N THR A 227 0.03 -10.52 -5.01
CA THR A 227 0.05 -9.39 -4.09
C THR A 227 0.75 -8.15 -4.65
N TRP A 228 2.02 -8.26 -5.07
CA TRP A 228 2.75 -7.07 -5.50
C TRP A 228 2.26 -6.49 -6.83
N PRO A 229 1.96 -7.28 -7.87
CA PRO A 229 1.32 -6.76 -9.06
C PRO A 229 -0.01 -6.06 -8.78
N ALA A 230 -0.89 -6.69 -8.00
CA ALA A 230 -2.20 -6.15 -7.66
C ALA A 230 -2.12 -4.83 -6.88
N LEU A 231 -1.32 -4.79 -5.80
CA LEU A 231 -1.11 -3.58 -5.00
C LEU A 231 -0.40 -2.48 -5.79
N THR A 232 0.55 -2.84 -6.68
CA THR A 232 1.17 -1.87 -7.59
C THR A 232 0.14 -1.27 -8.53
N SER A 233 -0.75 -2.10 -9.11
CA SER A 233 -1.85 -1.63 -9.95
C SER A 233 -2.78 -0.68 -9.19
N LEU A 234 -3.16 -1.01 -7.96
CA LEU A 234 -3.97 -0.15 -7.10
C LEU A 234 -3.34 1.23 -6.91
N HIS A 235 -2.04 1.28 -6.62
CA HIS A 235 -1.34 2.53 -6.32
C HIS A 235 -0.94 3.35 -7.54
N THR A 236 -0.78 2.72 -8.72
CA THR A 236 -0.35 3.40 -9.95
C THR A 236 -1.46 3.61 -10.96
N SER A 237 -2.62 2.95 -10.75
CA SER A 237 -3.70 2.90 -11.75
C SER A 237 -3.24 2.37 -13.11
N LEU A 238 -2.28 1.43 -13.11
CA LEU A 238 -1.76 0.78 -14.31
C LEU A 238 -1.95 -0.74 -14.19
N TYR A 239 -2.10 -1.42 -15.32
CA TYR A 239 -2.08 -2.89 -15.35
C TYR A 239 -0.65 -3.44 -15.15
N PRO A 240 -0.50 -4.70 -14.70
CA PRO A 240 0.81 -5.28 -14.37
C PRO A 240 1.86 -5.16 -15.49
N SER A 241 1.52 -5.49 -16.73
CA SER A 241 2.44 -5.33 -17.87
C SER A 241 2.75 -3.87 -18.20
N ALA A 242 1.89 -2.91 -17.83
CA ALA A 242 2.13 -1.49 -18.05
C ALA A 242 3.09 -0.89 -17.01
N HIS A 243 2.99 -1.29 -15.73
CA HIS A 243 3.91 -0.82 -14.68
C HIS A 243 5.15 -1.71 -14.52
N GLY A 244 5.20 -2.90 -15.12
CA GLY A 244 6.37 -3.78 -15.14
C GLY A 244 6.53 -4.70 -13.93
N VAL A 245 5.63 -4.65 -12.95
CA VAL A 245 5.61 -5.58 -11.82
C VAL A 245 4.61 -6.69 -12.15
N VAL A 246 5.08 -7.74 -12.80
CA VAL A 246 4.23 -8.85 -13.26
C VAL A 246 4.32 -10.09 -12.38
N TRP A 247 5.17 -10.05 -11.36
CA TRP A 247 5.41 -11.13 -10.41
C TRP A 247 5.80 -10.61 -9.04
N ASN A 248 5.54 -11.38 -7.98
CA ASN A 248 6.01 -11.08 -6.64
C ASN A 248 7.56 -11.02 -6.62
N GLY A 249 8.13 -9.99 -6.00
CA GLY A 249 9.57 -9.74 -5.97
C GLY A 249 10.10 -8.77 -7.02
N HIS A 250 9.33 -8.46 -8.07
CA HIS A 250 9.70 -7.38 -8.98
C HIS A 250 9.61 -6.02 -8.31
N ASP A 251 10.63 -5.19 -8.52
CA ASP A 251 10.64 -3.80 -8.02
C ASP A 251 9.77 -2.89 -8.90
N MET A 252 9.01 -2.00 -8.28
CA MET A 252 8.32 -0.94 -9.00
C MET A 252 9.35 0.06 -9.57
N PRO A 253 9.22 0.48 -10.84
CA PRO A 253 10.11 1.51 -11.39
C PRO A 253 10.09 2.79 -10.55
N GLY A 254 11.28 3.32 -10.22
CA GLY A 254 11.41 4.47 -9.30
C GLY A 254 10.78 5.78 -9.80
N ALA A 255 10.48 5.87 -11.11
CA ALA A 255 9.78 7.00 -11.73
C ALA A 255 8.25 6.83 -11.79
N ALA A 256 7.68 5.77 -11.20
CA ALA A 256 6.25 5.53 -11.25
C ALA A 256 5.48 6.62 -10.51
N VAL A 257 4.42 7.13 -11.15
CA VAL A 257 3.45 8.03 -10.53
C VAL A 257 2.53 7.19 -9.66
N THR A 258 2.50 7.47 -8.35
CA THR A 258 1.69 6.70 -7.39
C THR A 258 0.69 7.59 -6.68
N LEU A 259 -0.44 7.01 -6.26
CA LEU A 259 -1.43 7.67 -5.40
C LEU A 259 -0.77 8.32 -4.17
N ALA A 260 0.11 7.58 -3.49
CA ALA A 260 0.84 8.10 -2.33
C ALA A 260 1.71 9.30 -2.70
N GLY A 261 2.43 9.25 -3.82
CA GLY A 261 3.27 10.35 -4.31
C GLY A 261 2.47 11.61 -4.64
N LEU A 262 1.30 11.44 -5.28
CA LEU A 262 0.40 12.54 -5.63
C LEU A 262 -0.21 13.20 -4.38
N LEU A 263 -0.70 12.40 -3.43
CA LEU A 263 -1.22 12.91 -2.16
C LEU A 263 -0.12 13.56 -1.32
N HIS A 264 1.09 12.97 -1.32
CA HIS A 264 2.26 13.54 -0.66
C HIS A 264 2.63 14.91 -1.25
N ALA A 265 2.62 15.07 -2.57
CA ALA A 265 2.86 16.35 -3.24
C ALA A 265 1.78 17.40 -2.90
N ARG A 266 0.61 16.97 -2.45
CA ARG A 266 -0.50 17.82 -1.98
C ARG A 266 -0.56 17.96 -0.47
N HIS A 267 0.56 17.71 0.19
CA HIS A 267 0.77 17.92 1.62
C HIS A 267 -0.02 16.97 2.54
N TYR A 268 -0.46 15.82 2.03
CA TYR A 268 -0.94 14.76 2.89
C TYR A 268 0.23 14.11 3.63
N SER A 269 0.05 13.82 4.90
CA SER A 269 0.90 12.86 5.59
C SER A 269 0.63 11.47 5.01
N THR A 270 1.64 10.80 4.48
CA THR A 270 1.47 9.52 3.79
C THR A 270 2.17 8.41 4.56
N SER A 271 1.40 7.46 5.07
CA SER A 271 1.90 6.37 5.92
C SER A 271 1.37 5.03 5.45
N ALA A 272 2.22 4.01 5.42
CA ALA A 272 1.84 2.63 5.14
C ALA A 272 2.28 1.71 6.28
N PHE A 273 1.37 0.80 6.67
CA PHE A 273 1.57 -0.23 7.69
C PHE A 273 1.23 -1.57 7.06
N LEU A 274 2.23 -2.46 6.96
CA LEU A 274 2.14 -3.66 6.17
C LEU A 274 2.50 -4.87 7.03
N SER A 275 1.59 -5.82 7.13
CA SER A 275 1.91 -7.11 7.69
C SER A 275 2.86 -7.84 6.75
N ASN A 276 3.91 -8.43 7.32
CA ASN A 276 4.82 -9.35 6.64
C ASN A 276 5.51 -8.88 5.33
N MET A 277 5.38 -7.59 4.95
CA MET A 277 6.01 -7.05 3.73
C MET A 277 7.33 -6.33 4.04
N LYS A 278 8.38 -7.07 4.39
CA LYS A 278 9.67 -6.53 4.84
C LYS A 278 10.38 -5.64 3.81
N ARG A 279 10.09 -5.82 2.51
CA ARG A 279 10.78 -5.14 1.41
C ARG A 279 9.89 -4.34 0.47
N ALA A 280 8.61 -4.15 0.80
CA ALA A 280 7.73 -3.37 -0.06
C ALA A 280 8.34 -1.99 -0.35
N ARG A 281 8.57 -1.71 -1.62
CA ARG A 281 9.05 -0.43 -2.12
C ARG A 281 7.89 0.28 -2.79
N HIS A 282 7.07 0.97 -2.00
CA HIS A 282 6.00 1.80 -2.53
C HIS A 282 6.44 3.27 -2.47
N PRO A 283 6.86 3.86 -3.59
CA PRO A 283 7.28 5.26 -3.63
C PRO A 283 6.12 6.19 -3.26
N GLY A 284 6.45 7.30 -2.59
CA GLY A 284 5.47 8.32 -2.21
C GLY A 284 5.03 8.27 -0.76
N PHE A 285 5.25 7.18 -0.03
CA PHE A 285 5.02 7.16 1.41
C PHE A 285 6.16 7.83 2.18
N ALA A 286 5.81 8.74 3.08
CA ALA A 286 6.77 9.37 3.98
C ALA A 286 7.17 8.43 5.14
N ARG A 287 6.26 7.53 5.50
CA ARG A 287 6.50 6.46 6.47
C ARG A 287 6.03 5.13 5.89
N LEU A 288 6.87 4.11 5.99
CA LEU A 288 6.53 2.73 5.65
C LEU A 288 7.00 1.85 6.80
N THR A 289 6.09 1.07 7.38
CA THR A 289 6.35 0.20 8.54
C THR A 289 5.87 -1.20 8.20
N GLY A 290 6.75 -2.19 8.34
CA GLY A 290 6.38 -3.61 8.30
C GLY A 290 6.31 -4.19 9.70
N ALA A 291 5.53 -5.24 9.90
CA ALA A 291 5.41 -5.96 11.16
C ALA A 291 6.47 -7.07 11.33
N ARG A 292 6.64 -7.56 12.55
CA ARG A 292 7.74 -8.48 12.94
C ARG A 292 7.41 -9.49 14.02
N ALA A 293 6.14 -9.66 14.35
CA ALA A 293 5.75 -10.60 15.41
C ALA A 293 6.14 -12.06 15.08
N GLY A 294 6.34 -12.36 13.77
CA GLY A 294 6.81 -13.66 13.31
C GLY A 294 5.72 -14.70 13.13
N THR A 295 4.46 -14.29 13.29
CA THR A 295 3.27 -15.04 12.89
C THR A 295 2.33 -14.11 12.14
N GLN A 296 1.54 -14.62 11.20
CA GLN A 296 0.61 -13.79 10.42
C GLN A 296 -0.31 -12.96 11.34
N ALA A 297 -1.00 -13.60 12.25
CA ALA A 297 -1.90 -12.92 13.20
C ALA A 297 -1.19 -11.90 14.11
N GLY A 298 0.06 -12.16 14.50
CA GLY A 298 0.86 -11.23 15.28
C GLY A 298 1.32 -10.04 14.47
N ASP A 299 1.72 -10.26 13.22
CA ASP A 299 2.12 -9.22 12.28
C ASP A 299 0.93 -8.31 11.95
N ASP A 300 -0.28 -8.87 11.74
CA ASP A 300 -1.51 -8.12 11.52
C ASP A 300 -1.87 -7.24 12.73
N LEU A 301 -1.77 -7.78 13.94
CA LEU A 301 -2.01 -7.00 15.16
C LEU A 301 -1.01 -5.86 15.31
N GLU A 302 0.29 -6.12 15.12
CA GLU A 302 1.35 -5.12 15.22
C GLU A 302 1.15 -3.99 14.20
N ALA A 303 0.84 -4.33 12.94
CA ALA A 303 0.56 -3.35 11.88
C ALA A 303 -0.68 -2.51 12.21
N THR A 304 -1.74 -3.14 12.72
CA THR A 304 -2.98 -2.48 13.12
C THR A 304 -2.77 -1.49 14.25
N GLU A 305 -2.07 -1.89 15.32
CA GLU A 305 -1.80 -1.01 16.46
C GLU A 305 -0.91 0.17 16.05
N ALA A 306 0.11 -0.07 15.21
CA ALA A 306 0.95 0.99 14.67
C ALA A 306 0.18 1.97 13.77
N ALA A 307 -0.81 1.49 13.00
CA ALA A 307 -1.71 2.33 12.21
C ALA A 307 -2.62 3.17 13.09
N ILE A 308 -3.19 2.61 14.16
CA ILE A 308 -4.01 3.33 15.14
C ILE A 308 -3.19 4.41 15.85
N ASP A 309 -1.96 4.11 16.27
CA ASP A 309 -1.08 5.11 16.86
C ASP A 309 -0.76 6.24 15.87
N GLN A 310 -0.60 5.94 14.58
CA GLN A 310 -0.43 6.97 13.56
C GLN A 310 -1.69 7.83 13.42
N LEU A 311 -2.89 7.26 13.42
CA LEU A 311 -4.15 8.03 13.38
C LEU A 311 -4.23 9.03 14.53
N ARG A 312 -3.82 8.65 15.72
CA ARG A 312 -3.75 9.55 16.90
C ARG A 312 -2.82 10.74 16.67
N MET A 313 -1.74 10.56 15.90
CA MET A 313 -0.79 11.64 15.57
C MET A 313 -1.30 12.53 14.40
N GLU A 314 -2.22 12.02 13.59
CA GLU A 314 -2.68 12.71 12.37
C GLU A 314 -3.97 13.55 12.55
N GLN A 315 -4.50 13.67 13.77
CA GLN A 315 -5.80 14.32 14.05
C GLN A 315 -5.95 15.72 13.45
N ASP A 316 -4.85 16.46 13.40
CA ASP A 316 -4.84 17.88 13.03
C ASP A 316 -4.42 18.14 11.57
N ARG A 317 -4.18 17.11 10.75
CA ARG A 317 -3.66 17.28 9.38
C ARG A 317 -4.26 16.28 8.39
N PRO A 318 -4.27 16.59 7.09
CA PRO A 318 -4.68 15.63 6.08
C PRO A 318 -3.73 14.42 6.07
N PHE A 319 -4.31 13.23 6.01
CA PHE A 319 -3.52 12.01 5.92
C PHE A 319 -4.01 11.07 4.82
N PHE A 320 -3.09 10.31 4.29
CA PHE A 320 -3.31 9.07 3.58
C PHE A 320 -2.63 7.95 4.35
N LEU A 321 -3.43 7.10 4.96
CA LEU A 321 -2.97 5.93 5.70
C LEU A 321 -3.39 4.67 4.96
N TRP A 322 -2.42 3.82 4.64
CA TRP A 322 -2.64 2.49 4.08
C TRP A 322 -2.28 1.43 5.11
N LEU A 323 -3.23 0.56 5.43
CA LEU A 323 -3.03 -0.64 6.23
C LEU A 323 -3.27 -1.85 5.34
N HIS A 324 -2.29 -2.75 5.24
CA HIS A 324 -2.39 -4.01 4.53
C HIS A 324 -2.17 -5.16 5.50
N LEU A 325 -3.17 -6.05 5.62
CA LEU A 325 -3.17 -7.22 6.50
C LEU A 325 -2.93 -8.47 5.69
N ILE A 326 -2.16 -9.42 6.24
CA ILE A 326 -1.78 -10.66 5.55
C ILE A 326 -2.83 -11.77 5.70
N GLY A 327 -3.53 -11.88 6.83
CA GLY A 327 -4.63 -12.84 6.94
C GLY A 327 -5.77 -12.47 5.97
N PRO A 328 -6.39 -13.46 5.28
CA PRO A 328 -6.36 -14.90 5.43
C PRO A 328 -5.46 -15.68 4.46
N HIS A 329 -4.28 -15.16 4.10
CA HIS A 329 -3.32 -15.88 3.26
C HIS A 329 -3.01 -17.28 3.81
N ALA A 330 -2.78 -18.26 2.93
CA ALA A 330 -2.53 -19.66 3.27
C ALA A 330 -1.47 -19.86 4.38
N GLY A 331 -1.74 -20.80 5.27
CA GLY A 331 -1.05 -21.00 6.54
C GLY A 331 -1.94 -20.58 7.72
N TYR A 332 -3.21 -20.94 7.63
CA TYR A 332 -4.31 -20.50 8.50
C TYR A 332 -4.07 -20.82 9.98
N ASN A 333 -3.80 -19.80 10.78
CA ASN A 333 -3.45 -19.90 12.20
C ASN A 333 -4.01 -18.73 13.03
N ALA A 334 -5.24 -18.32 12.76
CA ALA A 334 -5.92 -17.28 13.51
C ALA A 334 -5.85 -17.50 15.02
N PRO A 335 -5.78 -16.44 15.86
CA PRO A 335 -5.77 -16.60 17.30
C PRO A 335 -7.15 -17.04 17.83
N ALA A 336 -7.19 -17.61 19.04
CA ALA A 336 -8.47 -17.88 19.69
C ALA A 336 -9.25 -16.56 19.94
N PRO A 337 -10.58 -16.53 19.78
CA PRO A 337 -11.44 -17.68 19.53
C PRO A 337 -11.56 -18.10 18.05
N TRP A 338 -10.97 -17.35 17.14
CA TRP A 338 -11.15 -17.46 15.69
C TRP A 338 -10.61 -18.78 15.13
N ALA A 339 -9.53 -19.33 15.69
CA ALA A 339 -8.90 -20.57 15.24
C ALA A 339 -9.88 -21.75 15.03
N THR A 340 -11.01 -21.75 15.72
CA THR A 340 -12.01 -22.84 15.65
C THR A 340 -13.44 -22.36 15.45
N ALA A 341 -13.66 -21.04 15.35
CA ALA A 341 -15.00 -20.44 15.34
C ALA A 341 -15.91 -20.98 14.22
N PHE A 342 -15.33 -21.30 13.06
CA PHE A 342 -16.06 -21.76 11.88
C PHE A 342 -15.70 -23.18 11.44
N VAL A 343 -14.81 -23.85 12.18
CA VAL A 343 -14.42 -25.22 11.88
C VAL A 343 -15.56 -26.17 12.18
N PRO A 344 -16.04 -27.00 11.22
CA PRO A 344 -17.12 -27.92 11.46
C PRO A 344 -16.71 -29.00 12.47
N PRO A 345 -17.65 -29.56 13.26
CA PRO A 345 -17.36 -30.61 14.20
C PRO A 345 -16.86 -31.87 13.51
N GLY A 346 -15.86 -32.50 14.10
CA GLY A 346 -15.23 -33.73 13.64
C GLY A 346 -13.77 -33.49 13.22
N ALA A 347 -12.94 -34.49 13.43
CA ALA A 347 -11.53 -34.39 13.14
C ALA A 347 -11.22 -34.41 11.62
N SER A 348 -10.38 -33.53 11.15
CA SER A 348 -9.60 -33.67 9.93
C SER A 348 -8.12 -33.77 10.29
N GLU A 349 -7.34 -34.53 9.52
CA GLU A 349 -5.89 -34.61 9.69
C GLU A 349 -5.18 -33.42 9.03
N VAL A 350 -5.88 -32.69 8.14
CA VAL A 350 -5.35 -31.50 7.45
C VAL A 350 -5.45 -30.30 8.36
N ARG A 351 -4.31 -29.69 8.70
CA ARG A 351 -4.23 -28.57 9.63
C ARG A 351 -4.27 -27.21 8.95
N GLY A 352 -4.20 -27.17 7.60
CA GLY A 352 -4.18 -25.94 6.84
C GLY A 352 -2.85 -25.17 6.87
N GLU A 353 -1.79 -25.80 7.35
CA GLU A 353 -0.42 -25.22 7.29
C GLU A 353 0.08 -25.19 5.84
N LEU A 354 0.75 -24.11 5.43
CA LEU A 354 1.21 -23.92 4.06
C LEU A 354 2.05 -25.11 3.55
N ASP A 355 3.07 -25.52 4.30
CA ASP A 355 3.96 -26.64 3.94
C ASP A 355 3.20 -27.97 3.84
N GLU A 356 2.16 -28.15 4.63
CA GLU A 356 1.32 -29.34 4.57
C GLU A 356 0.49 -29.35 3.28
N LEU A 357 -0.14 -28.23 2.92
CA LEU A 357 -0.95 -28.09 1.71
C LEU A 357 -0.08 -28.29 0.46
N VAL A 358 1.12 -27.72 0.44
CA VAL A 358 2.11 -27.95 -0.63
C VAL A 358 2.44 -29.44 -0.76
N ARG A 359 2.75 -30.13 0.34
CA ARG A 359 3.06 -31.57 0.33
C ARG A 359 1.90 -32.43 -0.13
N ILE A 360 0.68 -32.10 0.30
CA ILE A 360 -0.56 -32.80 -0.11
C ILE A 360 -0.71 -32.71 -1.64
N ARG A 361 -0.53 -31.51 -2.20
CA ARG A 361 -0.60 -31.29 -3.64
C ARG A 361 0.51 -32.02 -4.39
N GLN A 362 1.77 -31.93 -3.96
CA GLN A 362 2.91 -32.62 -4.57
C GLN A 362 2.72 -34.14 -4.59
N ALA A 363 2.08 -34.69 -3.56
CA ALA A 363 1.77 -36.10 -3.49
C ALA A 363 0.54 -36.51 -4.36
N GLY A 364 -0.11 -35.56 -5.03
CA GLY A 364 -1.35 -35.80 -5.79
C GLY A 364 -2.50 -36.34 -4.92
N ARG A 365 -2.48 -36.08 -3.62
CA ARG A 365 -3.53 -36.53 -2.68
C ARG A 365 -4.78 -35.67 -2.83
N SER A 366 -5.89 -36.27 -3.23
CA SER A 366 -7.17 -35.58 -3.20
C SER A 366 -7.66 -35.39 -1.76
N LEU A 367 -8.25 -34.22 -1.50
CA LEU A 367 -8.90 -33.91 -0.22
C LEU A 367 -10.34 -34.41 -0.23
N THR A 368 -10.80 -34.90 0.91
CA THR A 368 -12.21 -35.22 1.11
C THR A 368 -13.02 -33.94 1.31
N GLU A 369 -14.34 -33.98 1.07
CA GLU A 369 -15.24 -32.87 1.38
C GLU A 369 -15.08 -32.36 2.82
N ARG A 370 -14.81 -33.28 3.74
CA ARG A 370 -14.56 -32.95 5.13
C ARG A 370 -13.24 -32.21 5.36
N ASP A 371 -12.17 -32.61 4.67
CA ASP A 371 -10.88 -31.91 4.74
C ASP A 371 -11.03 -30.49 4.19
N VAL A 372 -11.68 -30.35 3.03
CA VAL A 372 -11.97 -29.04 2.42
C VAL A 372 -12.81 -28.18 3.36
N ALA A 373 -13.91 -28.70 3.89
CA ALA A 373 -14.78 -27.95 4.81
C ALA A 373 -14.05 -27.54 6.10
N HIS A 374 -13.09 -28.35 6.56
CA HIS A 374 -12.24 -28.02 7.70
C HIS A 374 -11.31 -26.85 7.39
N VAL A 375 -10.56 -26.91 6.28
CA VAL A 375 -9.62 -25.87 5.90
C VAL A 375 -10.33 -24.56 5.55
N VAL A 376 -11.50 -24.63 4.88
CA VAL A 376 -12.37 -23.46 4.66
C VAL A 376 -12.83 -22.86 6.00
N GLY A 377 -13.09 -23.69 7.02
CA GLY A 377 -13.42 -23.19 8.35
C GLY A 377 -12.25 -22.45 9.04
N LEU A 378 -11.02 -22.88 8.79
CA LEU A 378 -9.82 -22.18 9.25
C LEU A 378 -9.64 -20.84 8.52
N TYR A 379 -9.81 -20.81 7.18
CA TYR A 379 -9.83 -19.59 6.38
C TYR A 379 -10.88 -18.58 6.90
N ASP A 380 -12.10 -19.02 7.16
CA ASP A 380 -13.15 -18.18 7.75
C ASP A 380 -12.77 -17.66 9.15
N GLY A 381 -11.98 -18.41 9.90
CA GLY A 381 -11.39 -17.96 11.16
C GLY A 381 -10.45 -16.78 10.98
N GLU A 382 -9.57 -16.84 9.98
CA GLU A 382 -8.70 -15.70 9.62
C GLU A 382 -9.53 -14.48 9.18
N VAL A 383 -10.59 -14.68 8.37
CA VAL A 383 -11.51 -13.59 8.00
C VAL A 383 -12.10 -12.93 9.25
N GLY A 384 -12.53 -13.74 10.25
CA GLY A 384 -13.04 -13.23 11.51
C GLY A 384 -12.01 -12.44 12.32
N TRP A 385 -10.76 -12.88 12.32
CA TRP A 385 -9.66 -12.16 12.96
C TRP A 385 -9.37 -10.81 12.28
N VAL A 386 -9.27 -10.81 10.96
CA VAL A 386 -9.10 -9.58 10.18
C VAL A 386 -10.26 -8.61 10.39
N ASP A 387 -11.49 -9.09 10.41
CA ASP A 387 -12.68 -8.27 10.71
C ASP A 387 -12.58 -7.59 12.08
N GLU A 388 -12.09 -8.30 13.10
CA GLU A 388 -11.85 -7.70 14.42
C GLU A 388 -10.83 -6.57 14.35
N LEU A 389 -9.72 -6.74 13.63
CA LEU A 389 -8.69 -5.72 13.47
C LEU A 389 -9.20 -4.50 12.69
N VAL A 390 -9.95 -4.72 11.61
CA VAL A 390 -10.64 -3.65 10.88
C VAL A 390 -11.59 -2.90 11.82
N GLY A 391 -12.33 -3.61 12.66
CA GLY A 391 -13.19 -3.02 13.69
C GLY A 391 -12.43 -2.06 14.61
N ARG A 392 -11.25 -2.45 15.10
CA ARG A 392 -10.40 -1.61 15.97
C ARG A 392 -9.97 -0.31 15.29
N VAL A 393 -9.62 -0.37 13.99
CA VAL A 393 -9.23 0.83 13.23
C VAL A 393 -10.42 1.76 13.02
N LEU A 394 -11.59 1.22 12.67
CA LEU A 394 -12.83 2.00 12.50
C LEU A 394 -13.29 2.64 13.82
N ASP A 395 -13.10 1.95 14.94
CA ASP A 395 -13.36 2.47 16.27
C ASP A 395 -12.42 3.62 16.63
N ALA A 396 -11.13 3.48 16.32
CA ALA A 396 -10.16 4.57 16.50
C ALA A 396 -10.53 5.82 15.69
N LEU A 397 -10.97 5.70 14.43
CA LEU A 397 -11.49 6.83 13.66
C LEU A 397 -12.66 7.52 14.34
N ARG A 398 -13.58 6.75 14.95
CA ARG A 398 -14.75 7.28 15.65
C ARG A 398 -14.33 7.98 16.95
N GLU A 399 -13.45 7.38 17.74
CA GLU A 399 -12.95 7.95 19.00
C GLU A 399 -12.17 9.27 18.80
N LEU A 400 -11.51 9.40 17.65
CA LEU A 400 -10.74 10.58 17.26
C LEU A 400 -11.59 11.65 16.52
N ASP A 401 -12.90 11.45 16.37
CA ASP A 401 -13.80 12.31 15.59
C ASP A 401 -13.33 12.55 14.14
N LEU A 402 -12.71 11.54 13.55
CA LEU A 402 -12.19 11.57 12.18
C LEU A 402 -13.15 10.93 11.16
N GLN A 403 -14.13 10.15 11.62
CA GLN A 403 -15.04 9.38 10.76
C GLN A 403 -15.75 10.25 9.71
N GLY A 404 -16.26 11.43 10.12
CA GLY A 404 -17.01 12.33 9.23
C GLY A 404 -16.17 13.03 8.15
N SER A 405 -14.85 12.87 8.20
CA SER A 405 -13.91 13.55 7.30
C SER A 405 -12.88 12.61 6.68
N THR A 406 -13.12 11.31 6.76
CA THR A 406 -12.21 10.29 6.23
C THR A 406 -12.94 9.42 5.21
N LEU A 407 -12.43 9.39 3.99
CA LEU A 407 -12.78 8.39 3.00
C LEU A 407 -12.14 7.06 3.44
N VAL A 408 -12.96 6.09 3.80
CA VAL A 408 -12.53 4.72 4.06
C VAL A 408 -12.74 3.90 2.81
N VAL A 409 -11.68 3.31 2.29
CA VAL A 409 -11.69 2.35 1.18
C VAL A 409 -11.26 1.01 1.73
N PHE A 410 -12.12 0.00 1.63
CA PHE A 410 -11.84 -1.38 2.03
C PHE A 410 -11.86 -2.27 0.79
N SER A 411 -10.80 -3.06 0.59
CA SER A 411 -10.68 -4.02 -0.50
C SER A 411 -9.73 -5.16 -0.14
N ALA A 412 -9.54 -6.10 -1.05
CA ALA A 412 -8.45 -7.07 -1.04
C ALA A 412 -7.53 -6.80 -2.23
N ASP A 413 -6.31 -7.36 -2.20
CA ASP A 413 -5.43 -7.36 -3.36
C ASP A 413 -5.84 -8.45 -4.36
N HIS A 414 -6.21 -9.64 -3.89
CA HIS A 414 -6.81 -10.75 -4.64
C HIS A 414 -7.55 -11.71 -3.70
N GLY A 415 -8.14 -12.77 -4.26
CA GLY A 415 -8.76 -13.85 -3.50
C GLY A 415 -7.86 -15.08 -3.38
N GLU A 416 -8.47 -16.23 -3.06
CA GLU A 416 -7.81 -17.52 -2.84
C GLU A 416 -8.65 -18.67 -3.43
N ASP A 417 -8.03 -19.61 -4.12
CA ASP A 417 -8.72 -20.84 -4.55
C ASP A 417 -8.82 -21.81 -3.34
N LEU A 418 -10.02 -22.02 -2.84
CA LEU A 418 -10.28 -22.88 -1.69
C LEU A 418 -10.65 -24.31 -2.13
N TYR A 419 -9.78 -24.92 -2.93
CA TYR A 419 -9.92 -26.24 -3.56
C TYR A 419 -10.81 -26.26 -4.82
N GLU A 420 -11.26 -25.11 -5.33
CA GLU A 420 -11.86 -25.02 -6.66
C GLU A 420 -10.81 -25.32 -7.75
N HIS A 421 -11.23 -25.76 -8.93
CA HIS A 421 -10.37 -26.07 -10.08
C HIS A 421 -9.18 -26.98 -9.76
N ASN A 422 -9.30 -27.87 -8.78
CA ASN A 422 -8.23 -28.72 -8.24
C ASN A 422 -7.01 -27.93 -7.70
N GLN A 423 -7.23 -26.71 -7.24
CA GLN A 423 -6.22 -25.94 -6.54
C GLN A 423 -6.27 -26.19 -5.04
N TYR A 424 -5.12 -26.16 -4.39
CA TYR A 424 -4.95 -26.60 -3.02
C TYR A 424 -4.70 -25.41 -2.09
N PHE A 425 -5.69 -24.49 -2.01
CA PHE A 425 -5.62 -23.31 -1.15
C PHE A 425 -4.46 -22.37 -1.52
N PHE A 426 -4.42 -21.98 -2.79
CA PHE A 426 -3.48 -21.04 -3.38
C PHE A 426 -4.19 -20.09 -4.35
N HIS A 427 -3.51 -19.04 -4.82
CA HIS A 427 -4.08 -18.00 -5.66
C HIS A 427 -3.39 -17.85 -7.01
N SER A 428 -2.14 -17.42 -7.04
CA SER A 428 -1.41 -17.20 -8.29
C SER A 428 -0.92 -18.53 -8.87
N PRO A 429 -1.08 -18.77 -10.16
CA PRO A 429 -1.47 -17.87 -11.24
C PRO A 429 -2.95 -17.95 -11.66
N SER A 430 -3.86 -18.15 -10.74
CA SER A 430 -5.29 -18.32 -11.01
C SER A 430 -5.91 -17.16 -11.80
N MET A 431 -6.76 -17.48 -12.76
CA MET A 431 -7.53 -16.54 -13.58
C MET A 431 -9.04 -16.67 -13.33
N TYR A 432 -9.41 -17.33 -12.24
CA TYR A 432 -10.80 -17.60 -11.89
C TYR A 432 -11.33 -16.60 -10.86
N ARG A 433 -12.66 -16.57 -10.77
CA ARG A 433 -13.40 -15.70 -9.86
C ARG A 433 -12.92 -15.79 -8.41
N SER A 434 -12.62 -17.00 -7.93
CA SER A 434 -12.13 -17.26 -6.57
C SER A 434 -10.90 -16.43 -6.19
N SER A 435 -10.02 -16.17 -7.15
CA SER A 435 -8.79 -15.39 -6.95
C SER A 435 -8.88 -13.96 -7.51
N LEU A 436 -9.79 -13.67 -8.44
CA LEU A 436 -9.89 -12.34 -9.07
C LEU A 436 -10.97 -11.45 -8.47
N GLU A 437 -12.09 -12.00 -7.98
CA GLU A 437 -13.16 -11.19 -7.39
C GLU A 437 -12.81 -10.79 -5.96
N VAL A 438 -12.76 -9.48 -5.70
CA VAL A 438 -12.38 -8.89 -4.42
C VAL A 438 -13.53 -8.06 -3.82
N PRO A 439 -13.63 -7.94 -2.50
CA PRO A 439 -14.55 -6.98 -1.91
C PRO A 439 -14.12 -5.55 -2.23
N LEU A 440 -15.08 -4.65 -2.41
CA LEU A 440 -14.84 -3.22 -2.49
C LEU A 440 -15.98 -2.47 -1.78
N ILE A 441 -15.62 -1.74 -0.73
CA ILE A 441 -16.53 -0.90 0.03
C ILE A 441 -15.88 0.47 0.19
N MET A 442 -16.63 1.53 -0.12
CA MET A 442 -16.17 2.92 0.04
C MET A 442 -17.14 3.69 0.92
N ALA A 443 -16.65 4.34 1.96
CA ALA A 443 -17.47 5.13 2.87
C ALA A 443 -16.89 6.54 3.06
N LEU A 444 -17.70 7.57 2.79
CA LEU A 444 -17.40 8.96 3.08
C LEU A 444 -18.70 9.63 3.50
N PRO A 445 -18.96 9.81 4.81
CA PRO A 445 -20.21 10.34 5.31
C PRO A 445 -20.58 11.70 4.71
N GLY A 446 -21.84 11.86 4.31
CA GLY A 446 -22.34 13.08 3.69
C GLY A 446 -21.93 13.28 2.22
N VAL A 447 -21.12 12.40 1.64
CA VAL A 447 -20.71 12.43 0.22
C VAL A 447 -21.18 11.18 -0.50
N LEU A 448 -20.87 9.99 0.03
CA LEU A 448 -21.28 8.72 -0.56
C LEU A 448 -22.59 8.21 0.07
N PRO A 449 -23.41 7.45 -0.68
CA PRO A 449 -24.64 6.85 -0.15
C PRO A 449 -24.35 5.92 1.02
N GLU A 450 -25.12 6.05 2.10
CA GLU A 450 -25.07 5.08 3.20
C GLU A 450 -25.94 3.86 2.86
N GLY A 451 -25.39 2.66 3.05
CA GLY A 451 -26.04 1.39 2.73
C GLY A 451 -26.35 1.22 1.25
N GLY A 452 -25.64 1.96 0.39
CA GLY A 452 -25.75 1.82 -1.06
C GLY A 452 -25.08 0.55 -1.57
N GLU A 453 -25.63 0.00 -2.65
CA GLU A 453 -25.03 -1.12 -3.39
C GLU A 453 -25.05 -0.80 -4.89
N THR A 454 -24.04 -1.30 -5.61
CA THR A 454 -23.96 -1.12 -7.05
C THR A 454 -23.41 -2.37 -7.73
N ASP A 455 -23.95 -2.68 -8.92
CA ASP A 455 -23.43 -3.68 -9.84
C ASP A 455 -22.45 -3.10 -10.87
N GLN A 456 -22.07 -1.83 -10.72
CA GLN A 456 -21.07 -1.21 -11.59
C GLN A 456 -19.75 -2.00 -11.50
N PRO A 457 -19.21 -2.47 -12.63
CA PRO A 457 -17.92 -3.15 -12.65
C PRO A 457 -16.80 -2.21 -12.17
N ALA A 458 -15.97 -2.71 -11.25
CA ALA A 458 -14.83 -2.00 -10.71
C ALA A 458 -13.56 -2.86 -10.78
N SER A 459 -12.42 -2.23 -10.98
CA SER A 459 -11.11 -2.88 -10.90
C SER A 459 -10.23 -2.13 -9.90
N LEU A 460 -9.25 -2.81 -9.31
CA LEU A 460 -8.30 -2.15 -8.41
C LEU A 460 -7.54 -1.00 -9.08
N VAL A 461 -7.37 -1.01 -10.41
CA VAL A 461 -6.77 0.11 -11.16
C VAL A 461 -7.61 1.39 -11.07
N ASP A 462 -8.90 1.30 -10.73
CA ASP A 462 -9.83 2.42 -10.61
C ASP A 462 -9.75 3.13 -9.25
N LEU A 463 -9.11 2.51 -8.26
CA LEU A 463 -9.11 3.05 -6.90
C LEU A 463 -8.33 4.36 -6.80
N ALA A 464 -7.14 4.43 -7.41
CA ALA A 464 -6.35 5.65 -7.35
C ALA A 464 -7.04 6.86 -8.03
N PRO A 465 -7.60 6.78 -9.25
CA PRO A 465 -8.34 7.90 -9.85
C PRO A 465 -9.59 8.28 -9.04
N THR A 466 -10.32 7.30 -8.50
CA THR A 466 -11.51 7.54 -7.67
C THR A 466 -11.15 8.25 -6.36
N ILE A 467 -10.09 7.82 -5.66
CA ILE A 467 -9.62 8.47 -4.43
C ILE A 467 -9.16 9.91 -4.71
N LEU A 468 -8.43 10.15 -5.80
CA LEU A 468 -8.01 11.50 -6.19
C LEU A 468 -9.23 12.40 -6.47
N SER A 469 -10.21 11.92 -7.22
CA SER A 469 -11.45 12.65 -7.50
C SER A 469 -12.20 13.01 -6.22
N LEU A 470 -12.42 12.05 -5.31
CA LEU A 470 -13.10 12.27 -4.04
C LEU A 470 -12.32 13.19 -3.09
N THR A 471 -11.02 13.31 -3.23
CA THR A 471 -10.19 14.27 -2.50
C THR A 471 -10.07 15.62 -3.21
N GLY A 472 -10.73 15.80 -4.35
CA GLY A 472 -10.71 17.04 -5.14
C GLY A 472 -9.38 17.27 -5.89
N LEU A 473 -8.60 16.22 -6.14
CA LEU A 473 -7.31 16.30 -6.80
C LEU A 473 -7.40 15.86 -8.27
N PRO A 474 -6.56 16.43 -9.15
CA PRO A 474 -6.58 16.06 -10.56
C PRO A 474 -6.08 14.62 -10.76
N VAL A 475 -6.76 13.89 -11.63
CA VAL A 475 -6.38 12.55 -12.05
C VAL A 475 -5.38 12.65 -13.20
N PRO A 476 -4.19 12.02 -13.12
CA PRO A 476 -3.23 12.00 -14.21
C PRO A 476 -3.79 11.31 -15.47
N SER A 477 -3.49 11.87 -16.64
CA SER A 477 -3.89 11.25 -17.93
C SER A 477 -3.15 9.95 -18.25
N SER A 478 -2.08 9.64 -17.50
CA SER A 478 -1.35 8.37 -17.61
C SER A 478 -2.02 7.21 -16.87
N PHE A 479 -3.05 7.48 -16.05
CA PHE A 479 -3.79 6.43 -15.36
C PHE A 479 -4.68 5.67 -16.33
N GLN A 480 -4.73 4.35 -16.21
CA GLN A 480 -5.54 3.46 -17.04
C GLN A 480 -6.90 3.15 -16.41
N GLY A 481 -7.01 3.32 -15.11
CA GLY A 481 -8.27 3.17 -14.38
C GLY A 481 -9.21 4.35 -14.57
N HIS A 482 -10.46 4.15 -14.18
CA HIS A 482 -11.54 5.14 -14.29
C HIS A 482 -11.95 5.65 -12.91
N ASP A 483 -12.40 6.89 -12.85
CA ASP A 483 -13.12 7.39 -11.67
C ASP A 483 -14.48 6.68 -11.55
N LEU A 484 -14.65 5.87 -10.52
CA LEU A 484 -15.90 5.13 -10.28
C LEU A 484 -17.04 6.04 -9.79
N LEU A 485 -16.69 7.19 -9.23
CA LEU A 485 -17.61 8.08 -8.49
C LEU A 485 -17.38 9.55 -8.87
N PRO A 486 -17.51 9.92 -10.15
CA PRO A 486 -17.27 11.29 -10.60
C PRO A 486 -18.17 12.27 -9.86
N GLY A 487 -17.55 13.24 -9.15
CA GLY A 487 -18.28 14.18 -8.31
C GLY A 487 -18.93 13.57 -7.06
N GLY A 488 -18.53 12.37 -6.64
CA GLY A 488 -19.08 11.66 -5.49
C GLY A 488 -20.39 10.91 -5.78
N ALA A 489 -20.78 10.76 -7.04
CA ALA A 489 -22.02 10.10 -7.44
C ALA A 489 -21.74 8.89 -8.35
N LEU A 490 -22.60 7.88 -8.26
CA LEU A 490 -22.60 6.80 -9.24
C LEU A 490 -22.95 7.35 -10.61
N PRO A 491 -22.19 7.02 -11.67
CA PRO A 491 -22.58 7.34 -13.03
C PRO A 491 -23.92 6.67 -13.37
N ALA A 492 -24.67 7.23 -14.31
CA ALA A 492 -25.90 6.61 -14.78
C ALA A 492 -25.58 5.19 -15.30
N ALA A 493 -26.32 4.19 -14.84
CA ALA A 493 -26.02 2.75 -14.92
C ALA A 493 -26.04 2.19 -16.36
N THR A 494 -25.28 2.73 -17.30
CA THR A 494 -25.35 2.33 -18.70
C THR A 494 -24.06 1.71 -19.27
N ASP A 495 -22.94 1.84 -18.60
CA ASP A 495 -21.69 1.37 -19.19
C ASP A 495 -21.11 0.19 -18.39
N ALA A 496 -21.68 -1.01 -18.65
CA ALA A 496 -21.04 -2.27 -18.33
C ALA A 496 -19.72 -2.34 -19.12
N ARG A 497 -18.62 -1.91 -18.51
CA ARG A 497 -17.29 -2.00 -19.13
C ARG A 497 -16.66 -3.35 -18.84
N PRO A 498 -15.79 -3.83 -19.73
CA PRO A 498 -15.00 -5.03 -19.46
C PRO A 498 -14.03 -4.81 -18.31
N LEU A 499 -13.82 -5.85 -17.51
CA LEU A 499 -12.76 -5.92 -16.50
C LEU A 499 -11.67 -6.84 -17.04
N PHE A 500 -10.46 -6.30 -17.16
CA PHE A 500 -9.31 -7.04 -17.66
C PHE A 500 -8.43 -7.52 -16.52
N SER A 501 -7.83 -8.69 -16.72
CA SER A 501 -6.84 -9.29 -15.82
C SER A 501 -5.73 -9.96 -16.62
N GLU A 502 -4.58 -10.15 -16.00
CA GLU A 502 -3.45 -10.86 -16.62
C GLU A 502 -2.65 -11.62 -15.57
N THR A 503 -1.92 -12.62 -15.99
CA THR A 503 -0.92 -13.27 -15.13
C THR A 503 0.38 -13.48 -15.89
N ASN A 504 1.50 -13.12 -15.25
CA ASN A 504 2.86 -13.22 -15.77
C ASN A 504 3.09 -12.50 -17.13
N GLY A 505 2.19 -11.59 -17.54
CA GLY A 505 2.23 -10.93 -18.84
C GLY A 505 1.99 -11.87 -20.04
N ARG A 506 1.46 -13.07 -19.81
CA ARG A 506 1.30 -14.13 -20.83
C ARG A 506 -0.11 -14.67 -20.97
N ILE A 507 -0.86 -14.73 -19.88
CA ILE A 507 -2.25 -15.18 -19.87
C ILE A 507 -3.11 -13.98 -19.55
N TYR A 508 -4.22 -13.83 -20.25
CA TYR A 508 -5.09 -12.67 -20.19
C TYR A 508 -6.52 -13.09 -19.91
N GLY A 509 -7.23 -12.29 -19.13
CA GLY A 509 -8.64 -12.51 -18.83
C GLY A 509 -9.47 -11.28 -19.15
N VAL A 510 -10.74 -11.50 -19.49
CA VAL A 510 -11.75 -10.45 -19.52
C VAL A 510 -13.06 -10.95 -18.95
N ARG A 511 -13.68 -10.13 -18.11
CA ARG A 511 -15.07 -10.31 -17.70
C ARG A 511 -15.92 -9.24 -18.38
N ALA A 512 -16.85 -9.67 -19.21
CA ALA A 512 -17.74 -8.78 -19.95
C ALA A 512 -19.09 -9.46 -20.24
N ASP A 513 -20.19 -8.70 -20.17
CA ASP A 513 -21.56 -9.15 -20.52
C ASP A 513 -22.01 -10.46 -19.85
N GLY A 514 -21.58 -10.71 -18.61
CA GLY A 514 -21.89 -11.93 -17.88
C GLY A 514 -21.05 -13.13 -18.27
N TRP A 515 -19.96 -12.93 -18.98
CA TRP A 515 -19.00 -13.96 -19.37
C TRP A 515 -17.64 -13.71 -18.73
N ARG A 516 -16.94 -14.79 -18.37
CA ARG A 516 -15.50 -14.80 -18.13
C ARG A 516 -14.81 -15.50 -19.29
N PHE A 517 -13.78 -14.88 -19.82
CA PHE A 517 -12.96 -15.42 -20.89
C PHE A 517 -11.49 -15.38 -20.48
N VAL A 518 -10.80 -16.53 -20.59
CA VAL A 518 -9.35 -16.66 -20.35
C VAL A 518 -8.68 -17.02 -21.67
N PHE A 519 -7.62 -16.29 -22.00
CA PHE A 519 -6.86 -16.43 -23.23
C PHE A 519 -5.38 -16.64 -22.93
N ASN A 520 -4.89 -17.84 -23.25
CA ASN A 520 -3.50 -18.29 -23.10
C ASN A 520 -2.88 -18.54 -24.48
N PRO A 521 -2.49 -17.49 -25.22
CA PRO A 521 -2.08 -17.59 -26.63
C PRO A 521 -0.86 -18.46 -26.87
N GLU A 522 0.01 -18.60 -25.88
CA GLU A 522 1.29 -19.31 -25.97
C GLU A 522 1.21 -20.76 -25.44
N ASP A 523 0.04 -21.23 -25.01
CA ASP A 523 -0.14 -22.48 -24.27
C ASP A 523 0.82 -22.59 -23.07
N TYR A 524 1.05 -21.44 -22.42
CA TYR A 524 1.95 -21.33 -21.28
C TYR A 524 1.36 -22.04 -20.06
N THR A 525 2.15 -22.90 -19.44
CA THR A 525 1.76 -23.58 -18.20
C THR A 525 2.55 -22.96 -17.05
N PRO A 526 1.94 -22.07 -16.27
CA PRO A 526 2.63 -21.47 -15.14
C PRO A 526 2.91 -22.48 -14.03
N GLY A 527 3.99 -22.25 -13.30
CA GLY A 527 4.26 -22.93 -12.04
C GLY A 527 3.35 -22.43 -10.93
N ALA A 528 3.06 -23.29 -9.98
CA ALA A 528 2.36 -22.95 -8.75
C ALA A 528 2.89 -23.80 -7.59
N PRO A 529 2.57 -23.44 -6.33
CA PRO A 529 2.99 -24.22 -5.17
C PRO A 529 2.64 -25.70 -5.32
N GLY A 530 3.66 -26.55 -5.31
CA GLY A 530 3.49 -28.00 -5.42
C GLY A 530 3.26 -28.54 -6.83
N GLY A 531 3.43 -27.75 -7.91
CA GLY A 531 3.37 -28.25 -9.28
C GLY A 531 2.89 -27.25 -10.32
N ALA A 532 2.58 -27.74 -11.51
CA ALA A 532 2.05 -26.93 -12.60
C ALA A 532 0.59 -26.51 -12.33
N TYR A 533 0.20 -25.35 -12.87
CA TYR A 533 -1.17 -24.85 -12.88
C TYR A 533 -1.66 -24.85 -14.34
N PRO A 534 -2.33 -25.89 -14.80
CA PRO A 534 -2.78 -25.96 -16.19
C PRO A 534 -3.92 -24.96 -16.41
N ILE A 535 -3.75 -24.10 -17.42
CA ILE A 535 -4.78 -23.22 -17.96
C ILE A 535 -4.88 -23.55 -19.45
N GLU A 536 -6.10 -23.85 -19.91
CA GLU A 536 -6.31 -24.16 -21.32
C GLU A 536 -6.01 -22.93 -22.20
N ARG A 537 -5.73 -23.16 -23.48
CA ARG A 537 -5.47 -22.09 -24.43
C ARG A 537 -6.62 -21.08 -24.52
N VAL A 538 -7.84 -21.59 -24.37
CA VAL A 538 -9.07 -20.78 -24.41
C VAL A 538 -10.07 -21.37 -23.42
N GLU A 539 -10.50 -20.56 -22.46
CA GLU A 539 -11.57 -20.93 -21.55
C GLU A 539 -12.67 -19.87 -21.59
N LEU A 540 -13.92 -20.31 -21.60
CA LEU A 540 -15.10 -19.44 -21.60
C LEU A 540 -16.14 -19.96 -20.63
N TYR A 541 -16.63 -19.08 -19.75
CA TYR A 541 -17.61 -19.42 -18.71
C TYR A 541 -18.81 -18.46 -18.79
N ASP A 542 -20.03 -19.02 -18.78
CA ASP A 542 -21.29 -18.26 -18.67
C ASP A 542 -21.61 -18.05 -17.18
N LEU A 543 -21.25 -16.90 -16.65
CA LEU A 543 -21.38 -16.59 -15.21
C LEU A 543 -22.85 -16.54 -14.74
N SER A 544 -23.81 -16.39 -15.67
CA SER A 544 -25.22 -16.40 -15.33
C SER A 544 -25.75 -17.82 -15.01
N ARG A 545 -25.12 -18.86 -15.57
CA ARG A 545 -25.48 -20.26 -15.43
C ARG A 545 -24.47 -21.05 -14.61
N ASP A 546 -23.21 -20.64 -14.69
CA ASP A 546 -22.07 -21.27 -14.04
C ASP A 546 -21.25 -20.20 -13.31
N PRO A 547 -21.76 -19.64 -12.21
CA PRO A 547 -21.06 -18.61 -11.43
C PRO A 547 -19.80 -19.14 -10.72
N ARG A 548 -19.57 -20.47 -10.77
CA ARG A 548 -18.36 -21.11 -10.20
C ARG A 548 -17.33 -21.50 -11.26
N GLU A 549 -17.58 -21.18 -12.52
CA GLU A 549 -16.63 -21.41 -13.63
C GLU A 549 -16.17 -22.87 -13.76
N GLN A 550 -17.10 -23.82 -13.59
CA GLN A 550 -16.81 -25.27 -13.56
C GLN A 550 -16.80 -25.91 -14.95
N ARG A 551 -17.43 -25.25 -15.95
CA ARG A 551 -17.61 -25.82 -17.27
C ARG A 551 -17.11 -24.86 -18.35
N ASN A 552 -15.97 -25.19 -18.96
CA ASN A 552 -15.51 -24.49 -20.15
C ASN A 552 -16.44 -24.74 -21.35
N VAL A 553 -17.12 -23.69 -21.84
CA VAL A 553 -18.06 -23.73 -22.97
C VAL A 553 -17.49 -23.07 -24.23
N ALA A 554 -16.19 -22.84 -24.31
CA ALA A 554 -15.56 -22.16 -25.44
C ALA A 554 -15.89 -22.81 -26.79
N ALA A 555 -15.88 -24.15 -26.85
CA ALA A 555 -16.21 -24.91 -28.10
C ALA A 555 -17.67 -24.72 -28.54
N GLU A 556 -18.59 -24.40 -27.64
CA GLU A 556 -20.01 -24.20 -27.90
C GLU A 556 -20.33 -22.78 -28.39
N HIS A 557 -19.41 -21.81 -28.09
CA HIS A 557 -19.61 -20.39 -28.37
C HIS A 557 -18.49 -19.72 -29.18
N PRO A 558 -18.11 -20.25 -30.40
CA PRO A 558 -16.93 -19.78 -31.13
C PRO A 558 -16.99 -18.28 -31.50
N LYS A 559 -18.18 -17.75 -31.80
CA LYS A 559 -18.35 -16.31 -32.09
C LYS A 559 -18.07 -15.41 -30.84
N ARG A 560 -18.44 -15.88 -29.67
CA ARG A 560 -18.15 -15.15 -28.44
C ARG A 560 -16.63 -15.17 -28.12
N VAL A 561 -16.01 -16.33 -28.32
CA VAL A 561 -14.55 -16.49 -28.22
C VAL A 561 -13.83 -15.52 -29.17
N GLU A 562 -14.24 -15.45 -30.42
CA GLU A 562 -13.67 -14.53 -31.42
C GLU A 562 -13.79 -13.06 -30.96
N ALA A 563 -14.99 -12.66 -30.51
CA ALA A 563 -15.25 -11.29 -30.05
C ALA A 563 -14.39 -10.93 -28.84
N LEU A 564 -14.34 -11.78 -27.81
CA LEU A 564 -13.58 -11.52 -26.58
C LEU A 564 -12.06 -11.60 -26.82
N THR A 565 -11.60 -12.45 -27.75
CA THR A 565 -10.19 -12.47 -28.18
C THR A 565 -9.81 -11.14 -28.85
N ALA A 566 -10.67 -10.60 -29.71
CA ALA A 566 -10.44 -9.30 -30.33
C ALA A 566 -10.41 -8.18 -29.29
N GLU A 567 -11.27 -8.25 -28.28
CA GLU A 567 -11.32 -7.27 -27.19
C GLU A 567 -10.04 -7.29 -26.33
N ILE A 568 -9.57 -8.47 -25.90
CA ILE A 568 -8.28 -8.62 -25.19
C ILE A 568 -7.13 -8.10 -26.05
N THR A 569 -7.13 -8.43 -27.35
CA THR A 569 -6.05 -7.98 -28.26
C THR A 569 -6.03 -6.46 -28.36
N ALA A 570 -7.17 -5.83 -28.55
CA ALA A 570 -7.28 -4.37 -28.62
C ALA A 570 -6.87 -3.69 -27.30
N TRP A 571 -7.22 -4.28 -26.15
CA TRP A 571 -6.79 -3.79 -24.85
C TRP A 571 -5.26 -3.92 -24.68
N ARG A 572 -4.68 -5.07 -25.02
CA ARG A 572 -3.22 -5.28 -24.96
C ARG A 572 -2.46 -4.27 -25.81
N ASP A 573 -2.90 -4.06 -27.05
CA ASP A 573 -2.23 -3.17 -27.99
C ASP A 573 -2.28 -1.69 -27.54
N ARG A 574 -3.33 -1.30 -26.81
CA ARG A 574 -3.52 0.07 -26.31
C ARG A 574 -2.85 0.30 -24.97
N ASP A 575 -3.01 -0.62 -24.02
CA ASP A 575 -2.78 -0.38 -22.59
C ASP A 575 -1.53 -1.09 -22.05
N LEU A 576 -1.05 -2.15 -22.69
CA LEU A 576 0.10 -2.90 -22.20
C LEU A 576 1.39 -2.56 -22.97
N ARG A 577 2.53 -2.72 -22.29
CA ARG A 577 3.85 -2.65 -22.94
C ARG A 577 4.24 -4.04 -23.42
N PRO A 578 4.58 -4.24 -24.70
CA PRO A 578 4.90 -5.56 -25.24
C PRO A 578 6.19 -6.17 -24.66
N ASP A 579 7.10 -5.33 -24.19
CA ASP A 579 8.42 -5.73 -23.67
C ASP A 579 8.59 -5.28 -22.22
N VAL A 580 8.01 -6.02 -21.28
CA VAL A 580 8.38 -5.86 -19.86
C VAL A 580 9.76 -6.48 -19.66
N PRO A 581 10.79 -5.71 -19.30
CA PRO A 581 12.11 -6.28 -19.04
C PRO A 581 12.01 -7.34 -17.94
N SER A 582 12.61 -8.50 -18.17
CA SER A 582 12.76 -9.50 -17.09
C SER A 582 13.59 -8.87 -15.97
N GLN A 583 13.04 -8.86 -14.77
CA GLN A 583 13.78 -8.44 -13.58
C GLN A 583 14.36 -9.69 -12.91
N GLU A 584 15.65 -9.66 -12.60
CA GLU A 584 16.26 -10.67 -11.76
C GLU A 584 15.91 -10.36 -10.28
N ILE A 585 15.33 -11.34 -9.61
CA ILE A 585 15.07 -11.25 -8.16
C ILE A 585 16.36 -11.62 -7.44
N ASP A 586 16.83 -10.76 -6.54
CA ASP A 586 18.04 -11.10 -5.76
C ASP A 586 17.79 -12.33 -4.86
N PRO A 587 18.85 -13.15 -4.59
CA PRO A 587 18.70 -14.43 -3.89
C PRO A 587 18.10 -14.29 -2.48
N GLU A 588 18.38 -13.21 -1.76
CA GLU A 588 17.86 -12.97 -0.41
C GLU A 588 16.36 -12.66 -0.45
N THR A 589 15.91 -11.84 -1.43
CA THR A 589 14.49 -11.60 -1.71
C THR A 589 13.77 -12.87 -2.11
N LEU A 590 14.40 -13.70 -2.97
CA LEU A 590 13.82 -14.96 -3.42
C LEU A 590 13.62 -15.94 -2.25
N GLU A 591 14.58 -16.03 -1.34
CA GLU A 591 14.47 -16.87 -0.14
C GLU A 591 13.37 -16.38 0.82
N GLU A 592 13.26 -15.06 1.01
CA GLU A 592 12.18 -14.48 1.81
C GLU A 592 10.80 -14.76 1.19
N LEU A 593 10.66 -14.58 -0.12
CA LEU A 593 9.40 -14.85 -0.84
C LEU A 593 9.00 -16.32 -0.79
N ARG A 594 9.99 -17.23 -0.85
CA ARG A 594 9.75 -18.67 -0.65
C ARG A 594 9.25 -18.98 0.76
N ALA A 595 9.88 -18.40 1.78
CA ALA A 595 9.47 -18.58 3.17
C ALA A 595 8.06 -18.06 3.45
N LEU A 596 7.56 -17.14 2.62
CA LEU A 596 6.23 -16.55 2.71
C LEU A 596 5.21 -17.23 1.78
N GLY A 597 5.64 -18.20 0.98
CA GLY A 597 4.76 -18.87 0.03
C GLY A 597 4.45 -18.08 -1.24
N TYR A 598 5.20 -17.01 -1.54
CA TYR A 598 4.97 -16.18 -2.74
C TYR A 598 5.72 -16.65 -3.99
N VAL A 599 6.75 -17.46 -3.85
CA VAL A 599 7.54 -17.99 -4.97
C VAL A 599 7.83 -19.47 -4.73
N PHE A 600 7.57 -20.28 -5.76
CA PHE A 600 7.83 -21.71 -5.75
C PHE A 600 8.65 -22.09 -7.00
N GLU A 601 9.66 -22.94 -6.87
CA GLU A 601 10.40 -23.50 -8.01
C GLU A 601 9.64 -24.62 -8.71
#